data_6ae151966bbcff04f69b3186758135d1
#
_entry.id   6ae151966bbcff04f69b3186758135d1
#
_cell.length_a   1.000
_cell.length_b   1.000
_cell.length_c   1.000
_cell.angle_alpha   90.00
_cell.angle_beta   90.00
_cell.angle_gamma   90.00
#
_symmetry.space_group_name_H-M   'P 1'
#
loop_
_entity.id
_entity.type
_entity.pdbx_description
1 polymer ?
#
loop_
_entity_poly.entity_id
_entity_poly.type
_entity_poly.pdbx_seq_one_letter_code
_entity_poly.pdbx_strand_id
1 'polypeptide(L)'
;MVNKDDLTIDQKAVLLSLASLDKKNSRYRIYFEKFLFLLTKSLPDILEDLNDTFEAYKMGPYNEYADEIIDGLQDYNLMTSNKDLSEEGRRLVQELRNDPDSQPIVNKIQELNETLVNLDEDDLLYLTYNLYPDYAVQSIISEKAKSDKLEAFKLNVDNLKEGQVLSVRSDKGNNIKVKKEGNKLVILGD
;
A
#
# COMPACT_ATOMS: atom_id res chain seq x y z
N MET A 1 -20.07 18.42 10.88
CA MET A 1 -20.07 17.01 10.47
C MET A 1 -19.48 17.00 9.08
N VAL A 2 -18.41 16.27 8.86
CA VAL A 2 -17.73 16.18 7.56
C VAL A 2 -18.49 15.18 6.68
N ASN A 3 -18.70 15.54 5.42
CA ASN A 3 -19.32 14.67 4.43
C ASN A 3 -18.26 14.07 3.50
N LYS A 4 -18.62 13.00 2.79
CA LYS A 4 -17.70 12.35 1.82
C LYS A 4 -17.21 13.31 0.71
N ASP A 5 -18.03 14.30 0.36
CA ASP A 5 -17.73 15.28 -0.71
C ASP A 5 -16.77 16.40 -0.23
N ASP A 6 -16.55 16.51 1.09
CA ASP A 6 -15.58 17.44 1.67
C ASP A 6 -14.15 16.87 1.64
N LEU A 7 -13.99 15.57 1.35
CA LEU A 7 -12.69 14.91 1.28
C LEU A 7 -12.16 14.84 -0.15
N THR A 8 -10.87 15.11 -0.29
CA THR A 8 -10.15 14.83 -1.55
C THR A 8 -10.06 13.31 -1.79
N ILE A 9 -9.75 12.92 -3.03
CA ILE A 9 -9.60 11.51 -3.38
C ILE A 9 -8.47 10.83 -2.58
N ASP A 10 -7.38 11.55 -2.30
CA ASP A 10 -6.26 11.07 -1.51
C ASP A 10 -6.64 10.88 -0.04
N GLN A 11 -7.41 11.82 0.54
CA GLN A 11 -7.93 11.70 1.89
C GLN A 11 -8.87 10.49 2.03
N LYS A 12 -9.71 10.24 1.01
CA LYS A 12 -10.56 9.04 0.94
C LYS A 12 -9.70 7.77 0.89
N ALA A 13 -8.65 7.74 0.07
CA ALA A 13 -7.76 6.58 -0.05
C ALA A 13 -7.02 6.28 1.26
N VAL A 14 -6.48 7.30 1.92
CA VAL A 14 -5.79 7.16 3.22
C VAL A 14 -6.76 6.66 4.29
N LEU A 15 -7.95 7.27 4.41
CA LEU A 15 -8.97 6.88 5.39
C LEU A 15 -9.45 5.44 5.18
N LEU A 16 -9.76 5.05 3.94
CA LEU A 16 -10.17 3.69 3.59
C LEU A 16 -9.07 2.67 3.84
N SER A 17 -7.80 3.00 3.54
CA SER A 17 -6.65 2.13 3.81
C SER A 17 -6.47 1.91 5.31
N LEU A 18 -6.49 2.97 6.12
CA LEU A 18 -6.42 2.87 7.58
C LEU A 18 -7.58 2.04 8.17
N ALA A 19 -8.77 2.17 7.59
CA ALA A 19 -9.95 1.42 8.01
C ALA A 19 -9.88 -0.08 7.65
N SER A 20 -9.07 -0.44 6.69
CA SER A 20 -8.98 -1.81 6.16
C SER A 20 -7.94 -2.66 6.88
N LEU A 21 -6.98 -2.04 7.57
CA LEU A 21 -5.85 -2.74 8.18
C LEU A 21 -6.10 -3.07 9.66
N ASP A 22 -5.65 -4.26 10.09
CA ASP A 22 -5.71 -4.66 11.50
C ASP A 22 -4.53 -4.04 12.28
N LYS A 23 -4.84 -3.26 13.30
CA LYS A 23 -3.86 -2.56 14.13
C LYS A 23 -3.19 -3.39 15.22
N LYS A 24 -3.40 -4.70 15.25
CA LYS A 24 -2.83 -5.57 16.29
C LYS A 24 -1.32 -5.73 16.22
N ASN A 25 -0.69 -5.26 15.14
CA ASN A 25 0.73 -5.40 14.92
C ASN A 25 1.52 -4.19 15.44
N SER A 26 2.66 -4.42 16.11
CA SER A 26 3.51 -3.37 16.67
C SER A 26 4.18 -2.46 15.62
N ARG A 27 4.28 -2.94 14.38
CA ARG A 27 4.86 -2.23 13.24
C ARG A 27 3.82 -1.74 12.24
N TYR A 28 2.60 -1.57 12.68
CA TYR A 28 1.45 -1.15 11.88
C TYR A 28 1.77 0.02 10.92
N ARG A 29 2.57 1.01 11.37
CA ARG A 29 2.92 2.16 10.55
C ARG A 29 3.71 1.75 9.29
N ILE A 30 4.72 0.89 9.44
CA ILE A 30 5.53 0.42 8.30
C ILE A 30 4.66 -0.35 7.32
N TYR A 31 3.79 -1.22 7.83
CA TYR A 31 2.86 -1.97 7.00
C TYR A 31 1.93 -1.02 6.22
N PHE A 32 1.32 -0.06 6.91
CA PHE A 32 0.44 0.93 6.29
C PHE A 32 1.15 1.72 5.18
N GLU A 33 2.35 2.22 5.41
CA GLU A 33 3.12 2.96 4.41
C GLU A 33 3.36 2.13 3.14
N LYS A 34 3.75 0.87 3.28
CA LYS A 34 3.99 -0.02 2.13
C LYS A 34 2.69 -0.43 1.44
N PHE A 35 1.64 -0.66 2.20
CA PHE A 35 0.30 -0.91 1.67
C PHE A 35 -0.21 0.28 0.84
N LEU A 36 -0.13 1.49 1.40
CA LEU A 36 -0.53 2.72 0.72
C LEU A 36 0.31 2.94 -0.55
N PHE A 37 1.62 2.71 -0.47
CA PHE A 37 2.51 2.77 -1.64
C PHE A 37 2.05 1.82 -2.76
N LEU A 38 1.77 0.57 -2.44
CA LEU A 38 1.30 -0.41 -3.44
C LEU A 38 -0.07 -0.04 -4.00
N LEU A 39 -0.95 0.53 -3.18
CA LEU A 39 -2.24 1.05 -3.62
C LEU A 39 -2.06 2.18 -4.66
N THR A 40 -1.22 3.18 -4.38
CA THR A 40 -0.98 4.29 -5.29
C THR A 40 -0.31 3.84 -6.59
N LYS A 41 0.65 2.90 -6.51
CA LYS A 41 1.28 2.30 -7.71
C LYS A 41 0.31 1.47 -8.55
N SER A 42 -0.77 0.99 -7.95
CA SER A 42 -1.84 0.25 -8.64
C SER A 42 -2.88 1.18 -9.27
N LEU A 43 -3.03 2.41 -8.77
CA LEU A 43 -4.01 3.40 -9.21
C LEU A 43 -3.35 4.78 -9.47
N PRO A 44 -2.26 4.83 -10.27
CA PRO A 44 -1.45 6.06 -10.40
C PRO A 44 -2.24 7.24 -10.99
N ASP A 45 -3.20 6.99 -11.88
CA ASP A 45 -4.01 8.03 -12.52
C ASP A 45 -5.14 8.56 -11.62
N ILE A 46 -5.49 7.82 -10.56
CA ILE A 46 -6.53 8.20 -9.59
C ILE A 46 -5.92 8.87 -8.36
N LEU A 47 -4.75 8.40 -7.93
CA LEU A 47 -4.02 8.85 -6.74
C LEU A 47 -2.70 9.51 -7.15
N GLU A 48 -2.76 10.43 -8.11
CA GLU A 48 -1.58 11.04 -8.74
C GLU A 48 -0.73 11.77 -7.69
N ASP A 49 -1.33 12.66 -6.89
CA ASP A 49 -0.61 13.45 -5.89
C ASP A 49 0.05 12.56 -4.83
N LEU A 50 -0.68 11.57 -4.30
CA LEU A 50 -0.11 10.58 -3.38
C LEU A 50 0.98 9.73 -4.04
N ASN A 51 0.80 9.35 -5.30
CA ASN A 51 1.77 8.52 -6.01
C ASN A 51 3.10 9.26 -6.23
N ASP A 52 3.05 10.54 -6.56
CA ASP A 52 4.21 11.34 -6.95
C ASP A 52 5.00 11.87 -5.74
N THR A 53 4.40 11.87 -4.55
CA THR A 53 5.03 12.34 -3.31
C THR A 53 5.76 11.25 -2.52
N PHE A 54 5.78 9.99 -3.00
CA PHE A 54 6.58 8.95 -2.36
C PHE A 54 8.08 9.11 -2.63
N GLU A 55 8.87 9.07 -1.57
CA GLU A 55 10.33 9.15 -1.62
C GLU A 55 10.99 7.88 -1.06
N ALA A 56 12.21 7.60 -1.52
CA ALA A 56 13.04 6.55 -0.91
C ALA A 56 13.52 7.00 0.47
N TYR A 57 13.30 6.17 1.49
CA TYR A 57 13.69 6.47 2.88
C TYR A 57 14.25 5.23 3.59
N LYS A 58 14.65 5.39 4.86
CA LYS A 58 15.36 4.36 5.66
C LYS A 58 14.64 3.00 5.74
N MET A 59 13.33 3.01 5.69
CA MET A 59 12.47 1.81 5.76
C MET A 59 11.66 1.63 4.47
N GLY A 60 12.23 1.97 3.33
CA GLY A 60 11.57 1.91 2.02
C GLY A 60 10.77 3.16 1.67
N PRO A 61 9.79 3.06 0.76
CA PRO A 61 8.99 4.22 0.36
C PRO A 61 8.29 4.86 1.55
N TYR A 62 8.42 6.17 1.65
CA TYR A 62 7.81 7.02 2.68
C TYR A 62 7.09 8.18 1.99
N ASN A 63 6.04 8.70 2.60
CA ASN A 63 5.24 9.78 2.06
C ASN A 63 4.85 10.75 3.18
N GLU A 64 5.46 11.94 3.19
CA GLU A 64 5.16 12.99 4.16
C GLU A 64 3.75 13.55 3.96
N TYR A 65 3.31 13.69 2.71
CA TYR A 65 1.95 14.15 2.39
C TYR A 65 0.87 13.20 2.96
N ALA A 66 1.12 11.90 2.99
CA ALA A 66 0.20 10.97 3.66
C ALA A 66 0.12 11.20 5.17
N ASP A 67 1.23 11.58 5.82
CA ASP A 67 1.22 11.98 7.24
C ASP A 67 0.41 13.27 7.45
N GLU A 68 0.56 14.27 6.59
CA GLU A 68 -0.24 15.51 6.62
C GLU A 68 -1.74 15.22 6.45
N ILE A 69 -2.09 14.28 5.54
CA ILE A 69 -3.48 13.83 5.38
C ILE A 69 -3.99 13.21 6.69
N ILE A 70 -3.21 12.36 7.34
CA ILE A 70 -3.61 11.71 8.60
C ILE A 70 -3.86 12.76 9.69
N ASP A 71 -3.00 13.77 9.80
CA ASP A 71 -3.16 14.86 10.75
C ASP A 71 -4.43 15.68 10.42
N GLY A 72 -4.68 16.00 9.16
CA GLY A 72 -5.91 16.65 8.72
C GLY A 72 -7.17 15.83 9.01
N LEU A 73 -7.12 14.50 8.90
CA LEU A 73 -8.24 13.63 9.27
C LEU A 73 -8.51 13.65 10.79
N GLN A 74 -7.49 13.90 11.63
CA GLN A 74 -7.67 14.13 13.06
C GLN A 74 -8.36 15.49 13.32
N ASP A 75 -7.96 16.54 12.63
CA ASP A 75 -8.58 17.86 12.73
C ASP A 75 -10.07 17.83 12.34
N TYR A 76 -10.43 16.96 11.40
CA TYR A 76 -11.81 16.68 11.02
C TYR A 76 -12.55 15.76 12.00
N ASN A 77 -11.90 15.34 13.10
CA ASN A 77 -12.43 14.37 14.05
C ASN A 77 -12.82 13.02 13.45
N LEU A 78 -12.24 12.65 12.32
CA LEU A 78 -12.41 11.34 11.70
C LEU A 78 -11.50 10.28 12.31
N MET A 79 -10.42 10.76 12.95
CA MET A 79 -9.47 9.93 13.70
C MET A 79 -9.26 10.48 15.10
N THR A 80 -8.93 9.60 16.03
CA THR A 80 -8.52 9.96 17.39
C THR A 80 -7.02 10.33 17.44
N SER A 81 -6.57 10.93 18.54
CA SER A 81 -5.15 11.21 18.79
C SER A 81 -4.26 9.95 18.75
N ASN A 82 -4.82 8.78 18.99
CA ASN A 82 -4.12 7.50 18.89
C ASN A 82 -4.11 6.93 17.45
N LYS A 83 -4.53 7.72 16.47
CA LYS A 83 -4.67 7.32 15.07
C LYS A 83 -5.65 6.15 14.84
N ASP A 84 -6.65 6.01 15.72
CA ASP A 84 -7.79 5.13 15.55
C ASP A 84 -8.95 5.85 14.87
N LEU A 85 -9.78 5.12 14.12
CA LEU A 85 -10.99 5.70 13.59
C LEU A 85 -11.93 6.13 14.73
N SER A 86 -12.40 7.37 14.67
CA SER A 86 -13.48 7.85 15.52
C SER A 86 -14.80 7.17 15.13
N GLU A 87 -15.88 7.44 15.87
CA GLU A 87 -17.22 7.01 15.47
C GLU A 87 -17.65 7.65 14.15
N GLU A 88 -17.36 8.95 13.99
CA GLU A 88 -17.61 9.70 12.76
C GLU A 88 -16.77 9.16 11.58
N GLY A 89 -15.51 8.84 11.81
CA GLY A 89 -14.65 8.22 10.80
C GLY A 89 -15.18 6.87 10.34
N ARG A 90 -15.66 6.03 11.27
CA ARG A 90 -16.29 4.74 10.92
C ARG A 90 -17.57 4.92 10.10
N ARG A 91 -18.40 5.89 10.46
CA ARG A 91 -19.61 6.23 9.68
C ARG A 91 -19.24 6.62 8.26
N LEU A 92 -18.29 7.53 8.10
CA LEU A 92 -17.87 8.03 6.81
C LEU A 92 -17.23 6.94 5.94
N VAL A 93 -16.43 6.05 6.53
CA VAL A 93 -15.87 4.86 5.84
C VAL A 93 -16.99 3.98 5.27
N GLN A 94 -18.10 3.77 5.98
CA GLN A 94 -19.23 3.00 5.45
C GLN A 94 -19.92 3.72 4.28
N GLU A 95 -20.02 5.03 4.32
CA GLU A 95 -20.54 5.82 3.19
C GLU A 95 -19.61 5.72 1.97
N LEU A 96 -18.30 5.89 2.16
CA LEU A 96 -17.29 5.78 1.09
C LEU A 96 -17.27 4.39 0.45
N ARG A 97 -17.45 3.33 1.22
CA ARG A 97 -17.54 1.96 0.69
C ARG A 97 -18.71 1.73 -0.26
N ASN A 98 -19.77 2.54 -0.15
CA ASN A 98 -20.93 2.46 -1.01
C ASN A 98 -20.98 3.58 -2.06
N ASP A 99 -19.98 4.44 -2.08
CA ASP A 99 -19.89 5.57 -2.99
C ASP A 99 -19.30 5.15 -4.35
N PRO A 100 -20.00 5.36 -5.48
CA PRO A 100 -19.55 4.95 -6.80
C PRO A 100 -18.16 5.53 -7.17
N ASP A 101 -17.89 6.78 -6.78
CA ASP A 101 -16.63 7.46 -7.09
C ASP A 101 -15.44 6.88 -6.32
N SER A 102 -15.71 6.27 -5.18
CA SER A 102 -14.69 5.60 -4.35
C SER A 102 -14.48 4.12 -4.70
N GLN A 103 -15.34 3.52 -5.52
CA GLN A 103 -15.28 2.08 -5.84
C GLN A 103 -13.95 1.59 -6.40
N PRO A 104 -13.25 2.32 -7.29
CA PRO A 104 -11.94 1.87 -7.78
C PRO A 104 -10.93 1.67 -6.64
N ILE A 105 -10.95 2.57 -5.64
CA ILE A 105 -10.08 2.50 -4.47
C ILE A 105 -10.50 1.35 -3.56
N VAL A 106 -11.81 1.25 -3.27
CA VAL A 106 -12.37 0.19 -2.40
C VAL A 106 -12.03 -1.20 -2.94
N ASN A 107 -12.25 -1.42 -4.24
CA ASN A 107 -11.98 -2.69 -4.89
C ASN A 107 -10.48 -3.04 -4.87
N LYS A 108 -9.61 -2.04 -5.12
CA LYS A 108 -8.17 -2.27 -5.09
C LYS A 108 -7.65 -2.53 -3.66
N ILE A 109 -8.18 -1.84 -2.66
CA ILE A 109 -7.89 -2.12 -1.24
C ILE A 109 -8.28 -3.56 -0.88
N GLN A 110 -9.46 -4.01 -1.32
CA GLN A 110 -9.90 -5.37 -1.07
C GLN A 110 -8.98 -6.40 -1.74
N GLU A 111 -8.65 -6.21 -3.02
CA GLU A 111 -7.72 -7.06 -3.76
C GLU A 111 -6.35 -7.15 -3.08
N LEU A 112 -5.79 -5.99 -2.67
CA LEU A 112 -4.51 -5.95 -1.96
C LEU A 112 -4.60 -6.66 -0.61
N ASN A 113 -5.66 -6.46 0.17
CA ASN A 113 -5.85 -7.15 1.43
C ASN A 113 -5.91 -8.66 1.27
N GLU A 114 -6.65 -9.17 0.28
CA GLU A 114 -6.73 -10.60 -0.02
C GLU A 114 -5.37 -11.18 -0.41
N THR A 115 -4.61 -10.43 -1.21
CA THR A 115 -3.29 -10.85 -1.69
C THR A 115 -2.21 -10.78 -0.61
N LEU A 116 -2.26 -9.75 0.24
CA LEU A 116 -1.21 -9.46 1.22
C LEU A 116 -1.52 -10.00 2.63
N VAL A 117 -2.68 -10.61 2.84
CA VAL A 117 -3.21 -11.02 4.16
C VAL A 117 -2.24 -11.87 4.99
N ASN A 118 -1.39 -12.65 4.34
CA ASN A 118 -0.45 -13.55 4.98
C ASN A 118 0.99 -13.01 5.05
N LEU A 119 1.22 -11.79 4.55
CA LEU A 119 2.52 -11.15 4.63
C LEU A 119 2.65 -10.36 5.93
N ASP A 120 3.77 -10.53 6.61
CA ASP A 120 4.15 -9.60 7.66
C ASP A 120 4.86 -8.37 7.07
N GLU A 121 5.28 -7.45 7.93
CA GLU A 121 5.90 -6.21 7.48
C GLU A 121 7.22 -6.43 6.76
N ASP A 122 8.01 -7.41 7.19
CA ASP A 122 9.28 -7.72 6.55
C ASP A 122 9.03 -8.31 5.16
N ASP A 123 8.08 -9.24 5.03
CA ASP A 123 7.65 -9.79 3.73
C ASP A 123 7.15 -8.69 2.79
N LEU A 124 6.31 -7.76 3.32
CA LEU A 124 5.76 -6.67 2.53
C LEU A 124 6.84 -5.66 2.09
N LEU A 125 7.79 -5.37 2.98
CA LEU A 125 8.93 -4.53 2.67
C LEU A 125 9.81 -5.16 1.58
N TYR A 126 10.10 -6.46 1.68
CA TYR A 126 10.85 -7.20 0.66
C TYR A 126 10.12 -7.22 -0.68
N LEU A 127 8.81 -7.45 -0.66
CA LEU A 127 8.00 -7.38 -1.87
C LEU A 127 8.10 -6.00 -2.52
N THR A 128 7.96 -4.94 -1.73
CA THR A 128 8.06 -3.56 -2.20
C THR A 128 9.41 -3.26 -2.85
N TYR A 129 10.53 -3.70 -2.25
CA TYR A 129 11.86 -3.48 -2.81
C TYR A 129 12.09 -4.28 -4.10
N ASN A 130 11.49 -5.44 -4.23
CA ASN A 130 11.61 -6.24 -5.46
C ASN A 130 10.81 -5.64 -6.60
N LEU A 131 9.60 -5.15 -6.30
CA LEU A 131 8.76 -4.51 -7.30
C LEU A 131 9.29 -3.12 -7.71
N TYR A 132 9.88 -2.40 -6.76
CA TYR A 132 10.31 -1.01 -6.91
C TYR A 132 11.71 -0.79 -6.30
N PRO A 133 12.78 -1.31 -6.95
CA PRO A 133 14.14 -1.29 -6.39
C PRO A 133 14.69 0.11 -6.13
N ASP A 134 14.21 1.12 -6.84
CA ASP A 134 14.64 2.51 -6.64
C ASP A 134 14.33 3.03 -5.23
N TYR A 135 13.30 2.49 -4.59
CA TYR A 135 12.95 2.83 -3.20
C TYR A 135 13.77 2.08 -2.14
N ALA A 136 14.62 1.14 -2.56
CA ALA A 136 15.53 0.43 -1.65
C ALA A 136 16.89 1.15 -1.46
N VAL A 137 17.19 2.15 -2.25
CA VAL A 137 18.53 2.79 -2.33
C VAL A 137 18.99 3.38 -1.01
N GLN A 138 18.07 3.96 -0.23
CA GLN A 138 18.36 4.59 1.08
C GLN A 138 18.06 3.67 2.27
N SER A 139 17.63 2.43 2.03
CA SER A 139 17.19 1.55 3.11
C SER A 139 18.36 1.03 3.93
N ILE A 140 18.27 1.17 5.25
CA ILE A 140 19.20 0.55 6.21
C ILE A 140 19.03 -0.98 6.27
N ILE A 141 17.92 -1.50 5.74
CA ILE A 141 17.57 -2.93 5.73
C ILE A 141 18.00 -3.58 4.40
N SER A 142 18.33 -2.79 3.39
CA SER A 142 18.66 -3.29 2.05
C SER A 142 19.78 -4.35 2.02
N GLU A 143 20.71 -4.31 2.97
CA GLU A 143 21.76 -5.34 3.08
C GLU A 143 21.24 -6.68 3.62
N LYS A 144 20.27 -6.66 4.52
CA LYS A 144 19.56 -7.88 4.98
C LYS A 144 18.57 -8.39 3.92
N ALA A 145 18.01 -7.48 3.12
CA ALA A 145 17.12 -7.80 2.03
C ALA A 145 17.83 -8.44 0.81
N LYS A 146 19.15 -8.39 0.75
CA LYS A 146 19.99 -9.09 -0.22
C LYS A 146 20.21 -10.58 0.12
N SER A 147 19.18 -11.23 0.71
CA SER A 147 19.21 -12.69 0.85
C SER A 147 19.15 -13.34 -0.54
N ASP A 148 19.72 -14.54 -0.66
CA ASP A 148 19.77 -15.33 -1.91
C ASP A 148 18.40 -15.47 -2.62
N LYS A 149 17.31 -15.37 -1.86
CA LYS A 149 15.93 -15.43 -2.34
C LYS A 149 15.48 -14.17 -3.10
N LEU A 150 15.96 -13.02 -2.69
CA LEU A 150 15.72 -11.74 -3.34
C LEU A 150 16.42 -11.62 -4.69
N GLU A 151 17.63 -12.13 -4.79
CA GLU A 151 18.35 -12.17 -6.06
C GLU A 151 17.69 -13.13 -7.05
N ALA A 152 17.19 -14.27 -6.58
CA ALA A 152 16.44 -15.21 -7.41
C ALA A 152 15.12 -14.58 -7.92
N PHE A 153 14.43 -13.78 -7.10
CA PHE A 153 13.23 -13.07 -7.50
C PHE A 153 13.51 -11.96 -8.51
N LYS A 154 14.55 -11.12 -8.30
CA LYS A 154 15.00 -10.10 -9.25
C LYS A 154 15.34 -10.69 -10.62
N LEU A 155 16.08 -11.78 -10.64
CA LEU A 155 16.45 -12.46 -11.89
C LEU A 155 15.22 -12.93 -12.68
N ASN A 156 14.19 -13.41 -11.99
CA ASN A 156 12.95 -13.82 -12.62
C ASN A 156 12.12 -12.64 -13.15
N VAL A 157 12.09 -11.54 -12.40
CA VAL A 157 11.33 -10.32 -12.77
C VAL A 157 11.97 -9.61 -13.97
N ASP A 158 13.30 -9.49 -14.00
CA ASP A 158 14.01 -8.85 -15.12
C ASP A 158 13.78 -9.59 -16.45
N ASN A 159 13.55 -10.90 -16.39
CA ASN A 159 13.27 -11.74 -17.55
C ASN A 159 11.77 -11.79 -17.94
N LEU A 160 10.86 -11.16 -17.18
CA LEU A 160 9.45 -11.14 -17.50
C LEU A 160 9.18 -10.34 -18.79
N LYS A 161 8.40 -10.94 -19.69
CA LYS A 161 7.88 -10.26 -20.87
C LYS A 161 6.61 -9.47 -20.52
N GLU A 162 6.31 -8.49 -21.35
CA GLU A 162 5.05 -7.73 -21.25
C GLU A 162 3.84 -8.66 -21.15
N GLY A 163 2.99 -8.41 -20.15
CA GLY A 163 1.78 -9.20 -19.88
C GLY A 163 2.03 -10.57 -19.23
N GLN A 164 3.27 -10.98 -19.05
CA GLN A 164 3.59 -12.27 -18.41
C GLN A 164 3.30 -12.21 -16.91
N VAL A 165 2.69 -13.29 -16.39
CA VAL A 165 2.41 -13.46 -14.96
C VAL A 165 3.47 -14.37 -14.33
N LEU A 166 4.06 -13.94 -13.24
CA LEU A 166 4.94 -14.73 -12.39
C LEU A 166 4.23 -15.04 -11.07
N SER A 167 4.28 -16.28 -10.64
CA SER A 167 3.83 -16.69 -9.31
C SER A 167 5.04 -16.78 -8.37
N VAL A 168 5.02 -15.97 -7.32
CA VAL A 168 6.06 -15.96 -6.28
C VAL A 168 5.53 -16.64 -5.05
N ARG A 169 6.22 -17.67 -4.59
CA ARG A 169 5.85 -18.39 -3.38
C ARG A 169 6.69 -17.88 -2.21
N SER A 170 6.04 -17.35 -1.18
CA SER A 170 6.73 -16.97 0.07
C SER A 170 7.22 -18.21 0.82
N ASP A 171 8.14 -18.03 1.75
CA ASP A 171 8.62 -19.09 2.64
C ASP A 171 7.50 -19.71 3.48
N LYS A 172 6.46 -18.94 3.76
CA LYS A 172 5.28 -19.37 4.51
C LYS A 172 4.24 -20.08 3.62
N GLY A 173 4.55 -20.26 2.32
CA GLY A 173 3.72 -21.01 1.38
C GLY A 173 2.68 -20.17 0.65
N ASN A 174 2.65 -18.87 0.87
CA ASN A 174 1.73 -17.95 0.19
C ASN A 174 2.15 -17.79 -1.27
N ASN A 175 1.19 -17.71 -2.18
CA ASN A 175 1.41 -17.56 -3.60
C ASN A 175 0.99 -16.14 -4.01
N ILE A 176 1.97 -15.31 -4.43
CA ILE A 176 1.73 -13.96 -4.89
C ILE A 176 1.91 -13.97 -6.41
N LYS A 177 0.90 -13.51 -7.14
CA LYS A 177 0.98 -13.36 -8.58
C LYS A 177 1.35 -11.91 -8.91
N VAL A 178 2.33 -11.74 -9.77
CA VAL A 178 2.73 -10.43 -10.29
C VAL A 178 2.70 -10.47 -11.82
N LYS A 179 2.23 -9.39 -12.44
CA LYS A 179 2.18 -9.21 -13.89
C LYS A 179 3.04 -8.04 -14.29
N LYS A 180 3.79 -8.18 -15.38
CA LYS A 180 4.53 -7.05 -15.95
C LYS A 180 3.63 -6.25 -16.88
N GLU A 181 3.53 -4.95 -16.62
CA GLU A 181 2.81 -3.98 -17.43
C GLU A 181 3.71 -2.75 -17.66
N GLY A 182 4.32 -2.67 -18.84
CA GLY A 182 5.34 -1.67 -19.14
C GLY A 182 6.55 -1.80 -18.21
N ASN A 183 6.90 -0.72 -17.52
CA ASN A 183 7.96 -0.70 -16.50
C ASN A 183 7.45 -1.00 -15.09
N LYS A 184 6.20 -1.43 -14.93
CA LYS A 184 5.58 -1.70 -13.64
C LYS A 184 5.30 -3.18 -13.48
N LEU A 185 5.35 -3.63 -12.22
CA LEU A 185 4.84 -4.93 -11.81
C LEU A 185 3.54 -4.72 -11.06
N VAL A 186 2.49 -5.36 -11.53
CA VAL A 186 1.16 -5.28 -10.91
C VAL A 186 0.94 -6.55 -10.10
N ILE A 187 0.60 -6.38 -8.82
CA ILE A 187 0.21 -7.48 -7.96
C ILE A 187 -1.22 -7.86 -8.35
N LEU A 188 -1.44 -9.13 -8.65
CA LEU A 188 -2.76 -9.67 -8.97
C LEU A 188 -3.33 -10.36 -7.73
N GLY A 189 -4.58 -10.07 -7.42
CA GLY A 189 -5.38 -10.90 -6.51
C GLY A 189 -5.58 -12.33 -7.08
N ASP A 190 -5.90 -13.26 -6.22
CA ASP A 190 -6.26 -14.65 -6.62
C ASP A 190 -7.57 -14.71 -7.41
#